data_19d8d5a9316f0fe518f335d132767905
#
_entry.id   19d8d5a9316f0fe518f335d132767905
#
_cell.length_a   1.000
_cell.length_b   1.000
_cell.length_c   1.000
_cell.angle_alpha   90.00
_cell.angle_beta   90.00
_cell.angle_gamma   90.00
#
_symmetry.space_group_name_H-M   'P 1'
#
loop_
_entity.id
_entity.type
_entity.pdbx_description
1 polymer ?
#
loop_
_entity_poly.entity_id
_entity_poly.type
_entity_poly.pdbx_seq_one_letter_code
_entity_poly.pdbx_strand_id
1 'polypeptide(L)'
;MKKFASTVVALSMIAGGAWADAHAMAMVEASGQDVSNGVVSADKVMAGENGWLVVHRTDADMKPGPVVGYAPLRAGENTDVVAILQEDVASDDMLMLMVHSEDGGMKTGVFEYTLGAKEDGPIKPNGELVMKVVTAD
;
A
#
# COMPACT_ATOMS: atom_id res chain seq x y z
N MET A 1 70.20 -5.60 -1.66
CA MET A 1 69.05 -4.95 -1.00
C MET A 1 67.83 -5.13 -1.87
N LYS A 2 66.91 -6.02 -1.46
CA LYS A 2 65.70 -6.29 -2.20
C LYS A 2 64.58 -5.42 -1.60
N LYS A 3 64.03 -4.52 -2.40
CA LYS A 3 62.86 -3.70 -2.01
C LYS A 3 61.61 -4.49 -2.31
N PHE A 4 60.87 -4.88 -1.28
CA PHE A 4 59.52 -5.42 -1.44
C PHE A 4 58.52 -4.30 -1.57
N ALA A 5 57.89 -4.21 -2.73
CA ALA A 5 56.76 -3.31 -2.96
C ALA A 5 55.49 -4.04 -2.50
N SER A 6 54.88 -3.59 -1.39
CA SER A 6 53.58 -4.05 -0.97
C SER A 6 52.48 -3.36 -1.78
N THR A 7 51.85 -4.12 -2.64
CA THR A 7 50.66 -3.66 -3.35
C THR A 7 49.44 -3.80 -2.42
N VAL A 8 48.94 -2.69 -1.94
CA VAL A 8 47.65 -2.65 -1.23
C VAL A 8 46.54 -2.69 -2.25
N VAL A 9 45.83 -3.80 -2.34
CA VAL A 9 44.61 -3.90 -3.10
C VAL A 9 43.48 -3.32 -2.24
N ALA A 10 43.03 -2.12 -2.56
CA ALA A 10 41.86 -1.54 -1.96
C ALA A 10 40.60 -2.24 -2.54
N LEU A 11 39.99 -3.11 -1.74
CA LEU A 11 38.72 -3.72 -2.06
C LEU A 11 37.61 -2.66 -1.83
N SER A 12 37.22 -1.97 -2.90
CA SER A 12 36.06 -1.07 -2.85
C SER A 12 34.79 -1.93 -2.78
N MET A 13 34.25 -2.07 -1.57
CA MET A 13 32.88 -2.57 -1.41
C MET A 13 31.92 -1.53 -1.98
N ILE A 14 31.39 -1.81 -3.15
CA ILE A 14 30.24 -1.12 -3.67
C ILE A 14 29.07 -1.65 -2.86
N ALA A 15 28.64 -0.90 -1.85
CA ALA A 15 27.34 -1.08 -1.23
C ALA A 15 26.28 -0.69 -2.27
N GLY A 16 25.95 -1.64 -3.13
CA GLY A 16 24.82 -1.53 -4.03
C GLY A 16 23.56 -1.43 -3.18
N GLY A 17 23.03 -0.21 -3.06
CA GLY A 17 21.90 0.07 -2.23
C GLY A 17 20.68 -0.73 -2.67
N ALA A 18 20.08 -1.45 -1.73
CA ALA A 18 18.79 -2.11 -1.86
C ALA A 18 17.64 -1.08 -1.86
N TRP A 19 17.69 -0.09 -2.75
CA TRP A 19 16.66 0.94 -2.88
C TRP A 19 15.67 0.62 -4.02
N ALA A 20 15.92 -0.47 -4.76
CA ALA A 20 15.27 -0.66 -6.05
C ALA A 20 13.82 -1.14 -5.97
N ASP A 21 13.31 -1.73 -4.87
CA ASP A 21 12.02 -2.43 -4.92
C ASP A 21 11.16 -2.37 -3.65
N ALA A 22 11.16 -1.24 -2.92
CA ALA A 22 10.27 -1.09 -1.79
C ALA A 22 8.78 -1.27 -2.18
N HIS A 23 8.39 -0.80 -3.37
CA HIS A 23 7.03 -1.00 -3.90
C HIS A 23 6.79 -2.40 -4.49
N ALA A 24 7.83 -3.10 -4.96
CA ALA A 24 7.70 -4.44 -5.54
C ALA A 24 7.26 -5.51 -4.51
N MET A 25 7.44 -5.23 -3.21
CA MET A 25 7.00 -6.09 -2.12
C MET A 25 5.67 -5.65 -1.51
N ALA A 26 5.03 -4.62 -2.05
CA ALA A 26 3.75 -4.16 -1.54
C ALA A 26 2.65 -5.22 -1.77
N MET A 27 1.84 -5.46 -0.74
CA MET A 27 0.76 -6.45 -0.79
C MET A 27 -0.33 -6.14 0.22
N VAL A 28 -1.53 -6.66 -0.03
CA VAL A 28 -2.66 -6.62 0.90
C VAL A 28 -3.17 -8.03 1.12
N GLU A 29 -3.25 -8.46 2.37
CA GLU A 29 -3.93 -9.68 2.79
C GLU A 29 -5.20 -9.31 3.56
N ALA A 30 -6.33 -9.78 3.08
CA ALA A 30 -7.64 -9.58 3.69
C ALA A 30 -8.59 -10.67 3.24
N SER A 31 -9.64 -10.91 4.01
CA SER A 31 -10.69 -11.89 3.72
C SER A 31 -12.09 -11.28 3.87
N GLY A 32 -13.11 -11.98 3.39
CA GLY A 32 -14.50 -11.61 3.62
C GLY A 32 -14.79 -11.50 5.11
N GLN A 33 -15.58 -10.51 5.50
CA GLN A 33 -15.80 -10.18 6.90
C GLN A 33 -17.09 -9.42 7.14
N ASP A 34 -17.62 -9.54 8.34
CA ASP A 34 -18.74 -8.74 8.80
C ASP A 34 -18.31 -7.28 8.98
N VAL A 35 -18.92 -6.38 8.22
CA VAL A 35 -18.68 -4.94 8.26
C VAL A 35 -19.85 -4.17 8.88
N SER A 36 -20.80 -4.84 9.49
CA SER A 36 -21.99 -4.22 10.10
C SER A 36 -21.65 -3.26 11.25
N ASN A 37 -20.48 -3.43 11.83
CA ASN A 37 -19.94 -2.52 12.85
C ASN A 37 -19.30 -1.25 12.28
N GLY A 38 -19.33 -1.04 10.96
CA GLY A 38 -18.81 0.16 10.30
C GLY A 38 -17.30 0.18 10.09
N VAL A 39 -16.64 -0.97 10.15
CA VAL A 39 -15.20 -1.07 9.86
C VAL A 39 -14.90 -2.22 8.91
N VAL A 40 -13.79 -2.10 8.19
CA VAL A 40 -13.20 -3.20 7.43
C VAL A 40 -11.71 -3.29 7.76
N SER A 41 -11.16 -4.49 7.83
CA SER A 41 -9.76 -4.69 8.19
C SER A 41 -9.00 -5.49 7.13
N ALA A 42 -7.71 -5.20 7.03
CA ALA A 42 -6.74 -6.05 6.36
C ALA A 42 -5.87 -6.73 7.41
N ASP A 43 -5.66 -8.04 7.28
CA ASP A 43 -4.84 -8.83 8.20
C ASP A 43 -3.39 -8.36 8.16
N LYS A 44 -2.90 -8.07 6.95
CA LYS A 44 -1.55 -7.56 6.73
C LYS A 44 -1.49 -6.69 5.48
N VAL A 45 -0.71 -5.62 5.59
CA VAL A 45 -0.35 -4.76 4.44
C VAL A 45 1.15 -4.51 4.47
N MET A 46 1.83 -4.87 3.37
CA MET A 46 3.21 -4.45 3.13
C MET A 46 3.20 -3.18 2.29
N ALA A 47 3.83 -2.13 2.78
CA ALA A 47 3.95 -0.85 2.09
C ALA A 47 5.43 -0.47 1.93
N GLY A 48 5.82 -0.05 0.74
CA GLY A 48 7.19 0.36 0.46
C GLY A 48 7.59 1.67 1.13
N GLU A 49 6.61 2.53 1.35
CA GLU A 49 6.74 3.83 2.01
C GLU A 49 5.46 4.14 2.79
N ASN A 50 5.47 5.24 3.54
CA ASN A 50 4.25 5.70 4.20
C ASN A 50 3.18 6.01 3.15
N GLY A 51 1.93 5.67 3.46
CA GLY A 51 0.83 5.85 2.53
C GLY A 51 -0.50 5.51 3.18
N TRP A 52 -1.42 4.96 2.39
CA TRP A 52 -2.79 4.72 2.80
C TRP A 52 -3.28 3.35 2.36
N LEU A 53 -4.01 2.66 3.23
CA LEU A 53 -4.94 1.62 2.83
C LEU A 53 -6.26 2.31 2.47
N VAL A 54 -6.65 2.24 1.21
CA VAL A 54 -7.86 2.90 0.72
C VAL A 54 -8.89 1.84 0.38
N VAL A 55 -10.11 2.03 0.88
CA VAL A 55 -11.23 1.14 0.63
C VAL A 55 -12.14 1.75 -0.42
N HIS A 56 -12.23 1.08 -1.55
CA HIS A 56 -13.13 1.44 -2.64
C HIS A 56 -14.32 0.49 -2.69
N ARG A 57 -15.47 0.96 -3.15
CA ARG A 57 -16.49 0.07 -3.67
C ARG A 57 -15.98 -0.56 -4.97
N THR A 58 -16.38 -1.79 -5.21
CA THR A 58 -16.13 -2.46 -6.50
C THR A 58 -17.28 -3.41 -6.82
N ASP A 59 -17.17 -4.08 -7.94
CA ASP A 59 -18.09 -5.09 -8.41
C ASP A 59 -17.36 -6.23 -9.12
N ALA A 60 -18.08 -7.08 -9.83
CA ALA A 60 -17.52 -8.21 -10.57
C ALA A 60 -16.53 -7.81 -11.69
N ASP A 61 -16.57 -6.57 -12.15
CA ASP A 61 -15.61 -6.03 -13.13
C ASP A 61 -14.26 -5.66 -12.49
N MET A 62 -14.16 -5.71 -11.17
CA MET A 62 -12.93 -5.47 -10.40
C MET A 62 -12.30 -4.10 -10.68
N LYS A 63 -13.13 -3.07 -10.90
CA LYS A 63 -12.68 -1.69 -11.08
C LYS A 63 -12.86 -0.89 -9.80
N PRO A 64 -11.89 -0.04 -9.43
CA PRO A 64 -12.05 0.84 -8.29
C PRO A 64 -13.23 1.79 -8.48
N GLY A 65 -14.15 1.76 -7.56
CA GLY A 65 -15.26 2.71 -7.45
C GLY A 65 -14.97 3.80 -6.42
N PRO A 66 -16.02 4.46 -5.90
CA PRO A 66 -15.87 5.51 -4.90
C PRO A 66 -15.14 5.02 -3.65
N VAL A 67 -14.39 5.92 -3.01
CA VAL A 67 -13.74 5.65 -1.72
C VAL A 67 -14.79 5.68 -0.61
N VAL A 68 -14.77 4.66 0.24
CA VAL A 68 -15.69 4.53 1.38
C VAL A 68 -14.97 4.44 2.72
N GLY A 69 -13.65 4.45 2.72
CA GLY A 69 -12.83 4.45 3.94
C GLY A 69 -11.35 4.45 3.61
N TYR A 70 -10.54 4.76 4.61
CA TYR A 70 -9.08 4.70 4.50
C TYR A 70 -8.43 4.60 5.88
N ALA A 71 -7.19 4.16 5.90
CA ALA A 71 -6.35 4.10 7.09
C ALA A 71 -4.89 4.40 6.73
N PRO A 72 -4.12 5.04 7.62
CA PRO A 72 -2.71 5.31 7.37
C PRO A 72 -1.88 4.03 7.41
N LEU A 73 -0.84 3.98 6.58
CA LEU A 73 0.16 2.92 6.54
C LEU A 73 1.55 3.49 6.81
N ARG A 74 2.33 2.75 7.55
CA ARG A 74 3.77 3.00 7.68
C ARG A 74 4.53 2.17 6.64
N ALA A 75 5.70 2.66 6.24
CA ALA A 75 6.64 1.85 5.48
C ALA A 75 6.94 0.53 6.20
N GLY A 76 6.94 -0.57 5.48
CA GLY A 76 7.13 -1.91 6.01
C GLY A 76 5.82 -2.66 6.26
N GLU A 77 5.85 -3.60 7.19
CA GLU A 77 4.70 -4.42 7.56
C GLU A 77 3.75 -3.68 8.50
N ASN A 78 2.46 -3.73 8.17
CA ASN A 78 1.36 -3.26 8.99
C ASN A 78 0.41 -4.44 9.20
N THR A 79 0.06 -4.74 10.44
CA THR A 79 -0.88 -5.81 10.80
C THR A 79 -2.16 -5.22 11.37
N ASP A 80 -3.28 -5.94 11.19
CA ASP A 80 -4.58 -5.54 11.70
C ASP A 80 -4.95 -4.09 11.35
N VAL A 81 -4.78 -3.74 10.07
CA VAL A 81 -5.06 -2.38 9.59
C VAL A 81 -6.56 -2.20 9.45
N VAL A 82 -7.14 -1.32 10.25
CA VAL A 82 -8.58 -1.08 10.30
C VAL A 82 -8.92 0.26 9.66
N ALA A 83 -9.82 0.24 8.68
CA ALA A 83 -10.41 1.43 8.08
C ALA A 83 -11.85 1.61 8.58
N ILE A 84 -12.18 2.83 9.00
CA ILE A 84 -13.55 3.20 9.34
C ILE A 84 -14.32 3.50 8.06
N LEU A 85 -15.46 2.85 7.88
CA LEU A 85 -16.32 3.09 6.74
C LEU A 85 -17.09 4.40 6.92
N GLN A 86 -17.11 5.22 5.90
CA GLN A 86 -17.75 6.54 5.89
C GLN A 86 -19.23 6.48 5.46
N GLU A 87 -19.67 5.31 5.03
CA GLU A 87 -21.05 5.04 4.64
C GLU A 87 -21.40 3.58 4.90
N ASP A 88 -22.67 3.25 4.92
CA ASP A 88 -23.13 1.89 5.11
C ASP A 88 -22.75 1.00 3.94
N VAL A 89 -22.26 -0.18 4.27
CA VAL A 89 -21.94 -1.26 3.33
C VAL A 89 -22.85 -2.43 3.66
N ALA A 90 -23.59 -2.88 2.67
CA ALA A 90 -24.51 -4.00 2.83
C ALA A 90 -23.79 -5.33 2.74
N SER A 91 -24.38 -6.38 3.32
CA SER A 91 -23.98 -7.77 3.08
C SER A 91 -23.95 -8.06 1.58
N ASP A 92 -23.00 -8.84 1.15
CA ASP A 92 -22.70 -9.17 -0.25
C ASP A 92 -22.09 -8.03 -1.11
N ASP A 93 -21.98 -6.80 -0.59
CA ASP A 93 -21.21 -5.75 -1.26
C ASP A 93 -19.73 -6.12 -1.36
N MET A 94 -19.11 -5.75 -2.47
CA MET A 94 -17.69 -5.98 -2.69
C MET A 94 -16.89 -4.72 -2.40
N LEU A 95 -15.81 -4.88 -1.65
CA LEU A 95 -14.86 -3.82 -1.30
C LEU A 95 -13.48 -4.16 -1.84
N MET A 96 -12.80 -3.16 -2.38
CA MET A 96 -11.42 -3.27 -2.86
C MET A 96 -10.50 -2.49 -1.92
N LEU A 97 -9.68 -3.20 -1.17
CA LEU A 97 -8.67 -2.64 -0.29
C LEU A 97 -7.39 -2.45 -1.09
N MET A 98 -6.89 -1.23 -1.19
CA MET A 98 -5.83 -0.85 -2.11
C MET A 98 -4.77 0.00 -1.42
N VAL A 99 -3.49 -0.23 -1.77
CA VAL A 99 -2.40 0.61 -1.29
C VAL A 99 -2.26 1.85 -2.15
N HIS A 100 -2.28 3.00 -1.52
CA HIS A 100 -2.01 4.30 -2.12
C HIS A 100 -0.75 4.93 -1.52
N SER A 101 -0.07 5.75 -2.32
CA SER A 101 1.05 6.57 -1.84
C SER A 101 0.56 7.77 -1.02
N GLU A 102 1.47 8.36 -0.25
CA GLU A 102 1.29 9.66 0.38
C GLU A 102 2.14 10.66 -0.39
N ASP A 103 1.62 11.14 -1.52
CA ASP A 103 2.35 12.12 -2.35
C ASP A 103 1.41 12.97 -3.22
N GLY A 104 1.96 14.02 -3.78
CA GLY A 104 1.29 14.88 -4.77
C GLY A 104 0.23 15.81 -4.22
N GLY A 105 -0.12 15.68 -2.95
CA GLY A 105 -1.11 16.54 -2.28
C GLY A 105 -0.52 17.84 -1.75
N MET A 106 -1.39 18.68 -1.19
CA MET A 106 -0.99 19.95 -0.58
C MET A 106 -0.51 19.79 0.86
N LYS A 107 -0.87 18.70 1.53
CA LYS A 107 -0.60 18.51 2.94
C LYS A 107 -0.26 17.07 3.29
N THR A 108 0.98 16.84 3.68
CA THR A 108 1.45 15.53 4.14
C THR A 108 0.68 15.05 5.39
N GLY A 109 0.30 13.79 5.38
CA GLY A 109 -0.45 13.15 6.47
C GLY A 109 -1.95 13.46 6.47
N VAL A 110 -2.45 14.04 5.40
CA VAL A 110 -3.88 14.24 5.15
C VAL A 110 -4.24 13.51 3.86
N PHE A 111 -5.18 12.60 3.96
CA PHE A 111 -5.66 11.87 2.78
C PHE A 111 -6.45 12.80 1.86
N GLU A 112 -5.95 13.01 0.65
CA GLU A 112 -6.48 13.97 -0.31
C GLU A 112 -7.04 13.31 -1.58
N TYR A 113 -6.94 11.98 -1.71
CA TYR A 113 -7.40 11.26 -2.89
C TYR A 113 -8.91 11.30 -3.06
N THR A 114 -9.33 11.58 -4.30
CA THR A 114 -10.67 11.28 -4.80
C THR A 114 -10.54 10.45 -6.08
N LEU A 115 -11.58 9.69 -6.45
CA LEU A 115 -11.51 8.79 -7.60
C LEU A 115 -11.01 9.51 -8.87
N GLY A 116 -9.91 9.01 -9.42
CA GLY A 116 -9.24 9.58 -10.59
C GLY A 116 -8.28 10.73 -10.30
N ALA A 117 -8.12 11.14 -9.03
CA ALA A 117 -7.12 12.13 -8.64
C ALA A 117 -5.69 11.59 -8.74
N LYS A 118 -4.71 12.51 -8.76
CA LYS A 118 -3.28 12.16 -8.72
C LYS A 118 -2.72 12.20 -7.30
N GLU A 119 -3.32 13.04 -6.46
CA GLU A 119 -2.96 13.18 -5.05
C GLU A 119 -3.26 11.87 -4.33
N ASP A 120 -2.30 11.38 -3.54
CA ASP A 120 -2.42 10.13 -2.79
C ASP A 120 -2.94 8.96 -3.63
N GLY A 121 -2.46 8.86 -4.85
CA GLY A 121 -2.94 7.91 -5.85
C GLY A 121 -2.52 6.46 -5.57
N PRO A 122 -3.15 5.49 -6.24
CA PRO A 122 -2.80 4.09 -6.09
C PRO A 122 -1.39 3.81 -6.62
N ILE A 123 -0.64 2.97 -5.90
CA ILE A 123 0.65 2.49 -6.38
C ILE A 123 0.45 1.37 -7.41
N LYS A 124 1.31 1.33 -8.39
CA LYS A 124 1.31 0.32 -9.46
C LYS A 124 2.71 -0.21 -9.73
N PRO A 125 3.31 -0.94 -8.78
CA PRO A 125 4.58 -1.60 -9.05
C PRO A 125 4.39 -2.58 -10.22
N ASN A 126 5.27 -2.50 -11.20
CA ASN A 126 5.16 -3.30 -12.43
C ASN A 126 3.86 -3.09 -13.23
N GLY A 127 3.17 -1.96 -13.05
CA GLY A 127 1.96 -1.59 -13.79
C GLY A 127 0.66 -2.17 -13.22
N GLU A 128 0.70 -2.94 -12.14
CA GLU A 128 -0.46 -3.56 -11.51
C GLU A 128 -0.83 -2.90 -10.18
N LEU A 129 -2.13 -2.79 -9.90
CA LEU A 129 -2.64 -2.30 -8.62
C LEU A 129 -2.29 -3.28 -7.49
N VAL A 130 -1.87 -2.75 -6.36
CA VAL A 130 -1.70 -3.51 -5.12
C VAL A 130 -3.00 -3.48 -4.34
N MET A 131 -3.79 -4.54 -4.45
CA MET A 131 -5.13 -4.56 -3.87
C MET A 131 -5.61 -5.97 -3.53
N LYS A 132 -6.63 -6.03 -2.70
CA LYS A 132 -7.39 -7.24 -2.39
C LYS A 132 -8.88 -6.91 -2.40
N VAL A 133 -9.66 -7.72 -3.09
CA VAL A 133 -11.13 -7.63 -3.04
C VAL A 133 -11.65 -8.56 -1.97
N VAL A 134 -12.55 -8.06 -1.15
CA VAL A 134 -13.27 -8.81 -0.13
C VAL A 134 -14.77 -8.61 -0.31
N THR A 135 -15.55 -9.59 0.15
CA THR A 135 -17.02 -9.49 0.19
C THR A 135 -17.43 -9.23 1.65
N ALA A 136 -18.35 -8.29 1.83
CA ALA A 136 -18.98 -8.06 3.13
C ALA A 136 -19.92 -9.22 3.47
N ASP A 137 -19.84 -9.75 4.69
CA ASP A 137 -20.68 -10.83 5.21
C ASP A 137 -21.93 -10.28 5.93
#